data_742af47a1df42b37040b92f0e3555426
#
_entry.id   742af47a1df42b37040b92f0e3555426
#
_cell.length_a   1.000
_cell.length_b   1.000
_cell.length_c   1.000
_cell.angle_alpha   90.00
_cell.angle_beta   90.00
_cell.angle_gamma   90.00
#
_symmetry.space_group_name_H-M   'P 1'
#
loop_
_entity.id
_entity.type
_entity.pdbx_description
1 polymer ?
#
loop_
_entity_poly.entity_id
_entity_poly.type
_entity_poly.pdbx_seq_one_letter_code
_entity_poly.pdbx_strand_id
1 'polypeptide(L)'
;NRSTIMSRKLEEISAVFRSERKRWDTTVLLDCDEIGGDDMFAPSLTIKTTADEGELQNGLSYRFYGNWTSHPKYGKQFAAKTFVRCQPHGQAGTIRYLLDAPNIGQAYAIKLWKAFQGDAVWILRETPDVAAAAIGGQFTEAKAIEASAWLVEQKKTESVQVDLLELLGGRRFPKSIQRWLLSKYGNKACEVIRDDAYVLQEFPGVGWKKSDQLFLDLGGNPRS
;
A
#
# COMPACT_ATOMS: atom_id res chain seq x y z
N ASN A 1 -23.38 -8.96 -31.19
CA ASN A 1 -23.05 -9.46 -29.83
C ASN A 1 -21.91 -8.64 -29.25
N ARG A 2 -22.26 -7.55 -28.57
CA ARG A 2 -21.33 -6.80 -27.73
C ARG A 2 -21.18 -7.61 -26.43
N SER A 3 -20.12 -8.39 -26.32
CA SER A 3 -19.68 -8.95 -25.05
C SER A 3 -19.28 -7.81 -24.15
N THR A 4 -20.16 -7.41 -23.26
CA THR A 4 -19.86 -6.56 -22.12
C THR A 4 -18.84 -7.33 -21.27
N ILE A 5 -17.56 -7.05 -21.45
CA ILE A 5 -16.52 -7.52 -20.54
C ILE A 5 -16.75 -6.77 -19.24
N MET A 6 -17.56 -7.34 -18.35
CA MET A 6 -17.65 -6.89 -16.96
C MET A 6 -16.24 -6.98 -16.41
N SER A 7 -15.60 -5.83 -16.23
CA SER A 7 -14.39 -5.72 -15.43
C SER A 7 -14.73 -6.26 -14.04
N ARG A 8 -14.26 -7.48 -13.72
CA ARG A 8 -14.45 -8.05 -12.39
C ARG A 8 -13.81 -7.05 -11.41
N LYS A 9 -14.65 -6.44 -10.57
CA LYS A 9 -14.19 -5.59 -9.48
C LYS A 9 -13.19 -6.40 -8.68
N LEU A 10 -12.02 -5.82 -8.44
CA LEU A 10 -11.01 -6.46 -7.59
C LEU A 10 -11.56 -6.54 -6.17
N GLU A 11 -11.37 -7.68 -5.55
CA GLU A 11 -11.62 -7.85 -4.12
C GLU A 11 -10.44 -7.27 -3.35
N GLU A 12 -10.71 -6.79 -2.14
CA GLU A 12 -9.73 -6.23 -1.23
C GLU A 12 -9.61 -7.11 0.00
N ILE A 13 -8.39 -7.42 0.41
CA ILE A 13 -8.10 -8.07 1.68
C ILE A 13 -6.97 -7.35 2.40
N SER A 14 -7.05 -7.27 3.72
CA SER A 14 -6.00 -6.72 4.56
C SER A 14 -5.31 -7.83 5.32
N ALA A 15 -3.98 -7.85 5.31
CA ALA A 15 -3.21 -8.89 5.98
C ALA A 15 -1.84 -8.39 6.48
N VAL A 16 -1.36 -9.02 7.56
CA VAL A 16 0.01 -8.83 8.06
C VAL A 16 0.93 -9.80 7.32
N PHE A 17 1.95 -9.29 6.67
CA PHE A 17 2.96 -10.11 6.01
C PHE A 17 3.86 -10.80 7.05
N ARG A 18 4.00 -12.13 6.95
CA ARG A 18 4.82 -12.95 7.84
C ARG A 18 6.10 -13.39 7.19
N SER A 19 6.01 -14.02 6.03
CA SER A 19 7.17 -14.55 5.33
C SER A 19 6.89 -14.76 3.85
N GLU A 20 7.97 -14.82 3.09
CA GLU A 20 7.95 -15.25 1.72
C GLU A 20 8.16 -16.79 1.69
N ARG A 21 7.14 -17.51 1.22
CA ARG A 21 7.19 -18.97 1.10
C ARG A 21 8.01 -19.41 -0.11
N LYS A 22 7.85 -18.70 -1.23
CA LYS A 22 8.55 -19.01 -2.48
C LYS A 22 8.58 -17.82 -3.42
N ARG A 23 9.68 -17.70 -4.17
CA ARG A 23 9.89 -16.69 -5.21
C ARG A 23 10.22 -17.34 -6.55
N TRP A 24 9.64 -16.79 -7.63
CA TRP A 24 9.97 -17.08 -9.02
C TRP A 24 10.13 -15.75 -9.74
N ASP A 25 11.35 -15.29 -9.89
CA ASP A 25 11.64 -13.94 -10.39
C ASP A 25 10.92 -12.89 -9.54
N THR A 26 10.06 -12.08 -10.10
CA THR A 26 9.26 -11.09 -9.36
C THR A 26 7.95 -11.65 -8.80
N THR A 27 7.54 -12.86 -9.16
CA THR A 27 6.34 -13.49 -8.61
C THR A 27 6.65 -14.15 -7.27
N VAL A 28 5.89 -13.81 -6.24
CA VAL A 28 6.07 -14.31 -4.87
C VAL A 28 4.82 -14.96 -4.33
N LEU A 29 5.02 -15.99 -3.51
CA LEU A 29 3.99 -16.63 -2.70
C LEU A 29 4.26 -16.29 -1.23
N LEU A 30 3.31 -15.64 -0.61
CA LEU A 30 3.43 -15.06 0.72
C LEU A 30 2.59 -15.84 1.73
N ASP A 31 3.11 -15.94 2.93
CA ASP A 31 2.37 -16.31 4.14
C ASP A 31 1.98 -15.03 4.88
N CYS A 32 0.70 -14.85 5.10
CA CYS A 32 0.14 -13.68 5.75
C CYS A 32 -0.91 -14.10 6.80
N ASP A 33 -1.19 -13.21 7.74
CA ASP A 33 -2.32 -13.35 8.66
C ASP A 33 -3.39 -12.33 8.26
N GLU A 34 -4.61 -12.78 8.03
CA GLU A 34 -5.74 -11.91 7.66
C GLU A 34 -6.09 -10.96 8.82
N ILE A 35 -6.34 -9.68 8.49
CA ILE A 35 -6.79 -8.67 9.44
C ILE A 35 -8.32 -8.55 9.33
N GLY A 36 -9.03 -8.65 10.46
CA GLY A 36 -10.48 -8.40 10.52
C GLY A 36 -11.36 -9.65 10.55
N GLY A 37 -10.80 -10.84 10.70
CA GLY A 37 -11.57 -12.03 11.09
C GLY A 37 -11.98 -11.97 12.56
N ASP A 38 -13.22 -12.44 12.87
CA ASP A 38 -13.77 -12.50 14.24
C ASP A 38 -13.05 -13.53 15.15
N ASP A 39 -12.02 -14.21 14.64
CA ASP A 39 -11.33 -15.27 15.37
C ASP A 39 -10.12 -14.75 16.13
N MET A 40 -9.99 -15.21 17.38
CA MET A 40 -8.84 -14.98 18.26
C MET A 40 -7.51 -15.47 17.64
N PHE A 41 -7.58 -16.27 16.58
CA PHE A 41 -6.47 -16.69 15.75
C PHE A 41 -6.70 -16.19 14.33
N ALA A 42 -5.91 -15.18 13.91
CA ALA A 42 -5.95 -14.70 12.54
C ALA A 42 -5.72 -15.88 11.56
N PRO A 43 -6.64 -16.16 10.63
CA PRO A 43 -6.47 -17.27 9.71
C PRO A 43 -5.25 -17.04 8.83
N SER A 44 -4.44 -18.09 8.68
CA SER A 44 -3.29 -18.07 7.77
C SER A 44 -3.78 -17.96 6.34
N LEU A 45 -3.25 -16.99 5.63
CA LEU A 45 -3.64 -16.62 4.28
C LEU A 45 -2.46 -16.76 3.33
N THR A 46 -2.65 -17.49 2.24
CA THR A 46 -1.65 -17.57 1.17
C THR A 46 -1.96 -16.55 0.08
N ILE A 47 -1.04 -15.63 -0.17
CA ILE A 47 -1.17 -14.59 -1.18
C ILE A 47 -0.12 -14.77 -2.27
N LYS A 48 -0.56 -14.80 -3.53
CA LYS A 48 0.32 -14.76 -4.69
C LYS A 48 0.32 -13.36 -5.28
N THR A 49 1.48 -12.74 -5.41
CA THR A 49 1.59 -11.39 -5.98
C THR A 49 2.90 -11.21 -6.76
N THR A 50 3.13 -10.02 -7.27
CA THR A 50 4.41 -9.61 -7.86
C THR A 50 5.01 -8.54 -6.95
N ALA A 51 6.22 -8.78 -6.46
CA ALA A 51 6.95 -7.87 -5.58
C ALA A 51 8.46 -8.01 -5.80
N ASP A 52 9.18 -6.90 -5.69
CA ASP A 52 10.65 -6.92 -5.67
C ASP A 52 11.15 -7.43 -4.32
N GLU A 53 12.42 -7.83 -4.28
CA GLU A 53 13.05 -8.26 -3.03
C GLU A 53 13.08 -7.10 -2.03
N GLY A 54 12.61 -7.36 -0.79
CA GLY A 54 12.55 -6.36 0.27
C GLY A 54 11.40 -5.36 0.18
N GLU A 55 10.57 -5.40 -0.85
CA GLU A 55 9.40 -4.51 -1.00
C GLU A 55 8.34 -4.77 0.09
N LEU A 56 8.17 -6.02 0.47
CA LEU A 56 7.33 -6.44 1.60
C LEU A 56 8.20 -6.67 2.85
N GLN A 57 7.81 -6.10 3.97
CA GLN A 57 8.53 -6.20 5.24
C GLN A 57 7.74 -6.99 6.26
N ASN A 58 8.40 -7.95 6.90
CA ASN A 58 7.80 -8.80 7.93
C ASN A 58 7.17 -7.97 9.06
N GLY A 59 5.98 -8.36 9.48
CA GLY A 59 5.22 -7.71 10.55
C GLY A 59 4.47 -6.45 10.13
N LEU A 60 4.63 -5.95 8.91
CA LEU A 60 3.85 -4.83 8.40
C LEU A 60 2.54 -5.28 7.78
N SER A 61 1.55 -4.41 7.84
CA SER A 61 0.21 -4.61 7.29
C SER A 61 0.12 -4.07 5.87
N TYR A 62 -0.50 -4.86 5.01
CA TYR A 62 -0.72 -4.52 3.61
C TYR A 62 -2.17 -4.78 3.22
N ARG A 63 -2.65 -3.97 2.31
CA ARG A 63 -3.92 -4.15 1.63
C ARG A 63 -3.65 -4.69 0.24
N PHE A 64 -4.22 -5.86 -0.06
CA PHE A 64 -4.02 -6.58 -1.30
C PHE A 64 -5.28 -6.51 -2.15
N TYR A 65 -5.12 -6.26 -3.44
CA TYR A 65 -6.21 -6.14 -4.39
C TYR A 65 -6.10 -7.21 -5.48
N GLY A 66 -7.09 -8.08 -5.59
CA GLY A 66 -7.02 -9.22 -6.48
C GLY A 66 -8.28 -10.06 -6.51
N ASN A 67 -8.12 -11.36 -6.72
CA ASN A 67 -9.23 -12.30 -6.72
C ASN A 67 -8.79 -13.64 -6.10
N TRP A 68 -9.72 -14.34 -5.49
CA TRP A 68 -9.50 -15.70 -5.02
C TRP A 68 -9.27 -16.65 -6.17
N THR A 69 -8.31 -17.55 -6.01
CA THR A 69 -7.98 -18.63 -6.95
C THR A 69 -7.74 -19.92 -6.17
N SER A 70 -7.87 -21.05 -6.85
CA SER A 70 -7.51 -22.36 -6.31
C SER A 70 -6.35 -22.94 -7.09
N HIS A 71 -5.32 -23.38 -6.39
CA HIS A 71 -4.16 -24.03 -7.00
C HIS A 71 -4.14 -25.51 -6.61
N PRO A 72 -3.94 -26.47 -7.54
CA PRO A 72 -4.00 -27.90 -7.25
C PRO A 72 -3.08 -28.35 -6.11
N LYS A 73 -1.89 -27.74 -5.99
CA LYS A 73 -0.89 -28.08 -4.97
C LYS A 73 -0.97 -27.21 -3.71
N TYR A 74 -1.39 -25.94 -3.81
CA TYR A 74 -1.30 -24.96 -2.72
C TYR A 74 -2.68 -24.56 -2.18
N GLY A 75 -3.76 -25.16 -2.70
CA GLY A 75 -5.13 -24.90 -2.24
C GLY A 75 -5.62 -23.51 -2.62
N LYS A 76 -6.52 -22.97 -1.77
CA LYS A 76 -7.10 -21.64 -1.93
C LYS A 76 -6.05 -20.57 -1.65
N GLN A 77 -5.88 -19.63 -2.57
CA GLN A 77 -4.95 -18.52 -2.44
C GLN A 77 -5.56 -17.25 -3.03
N PHE A 78 -5.12 -16.11 -2.54
CA PHE A 78 -5.49 -14.81 -3.06
C PHE A 78 -4.47 -14.36 -4.10
N ALA A 79 -4.88 -14.25 -5.36
CA ALA A 79 -4.04 -13.77 -6.44
C ALA A 79 -4.12 -12.23 -6.51
N ALA A 80 -3.25 -11.58 -5.78
CA ALA A 80 -3.17 -10.14 -5.74
C ALA A 80 -2.49 -9.59 -7.00
N LYS A 81 -3.12 -8.62 -7.63
CA LYS A 81 -2.56 -7.87 -8.77
C LYS A 81 -1.64 -6.77 -8.30
N THR A 82 -1.95 -6.19 -7.14
CA THR A 82 -1.18 -5.14 -6.49
C THR A 82 -1.44 -5.15 -5.00
N PHE A 83 -0.61 -4.42 -4.27
CA PHE A 83 -0.76 -4.22 -2.83
C PHE A 83 -0.29 -2.81 -2.47
N VAL A 84 -0.77 -2.31 -1.35
CA VAL A 84 -0.33 -1.06 -0.73
C VAL A 84 -0.07 -1.30 0.74
N ARG A 85 0.96 -0.66 1.27
CA ARG A 85 1.18 -0.62 2.72
C ARG A 85 0.02 0.11 3.36
N CYS A 86 -0.48 -0.36 4.48
CA CYS A 86 -1.58 0.27 5.19
C CYS A 86 -1.24 0.46 6.67
N GLN A 87 -2.15 1.08 7.41
CA GLN A 87 -1.95 1.29 8.85
C GLN A 87 -1.68 -0.02 9.57
N PRO A 88 -0.73 -0.03 10.52
CA PRO A 88 -0.34 -1.24 11.22
C PRO A 88 -1.48 -1.78 12.09
N HIS A 89 -1.47 -3.09 12.28
CA HIS A 89 -2.40 -3.79 13.15
C HIS A 89 -1.67 -4.46 14.31
N GLY A 90 -2.22 -4.32 15.51
CA GLY A 90 -1.69 -4.92 16.74
C GLY A 90 -0.36 -4.32 17.21
N GLN A 91 0.13 -4.82 18.35
CA GLN A 91 1.34 -4.30 19.00
C GLN A 91 2.58 -4.43 18.12
N ALA A 92 2.86 -5.63 17.64
CA ALA A 92 4.07 -5.89 16.87
C ALA A 92 4.10 -5.09 15.56
N GLY A 93 2.97 -5.00 14.86
CA GLY A 93 2.83 -4.21 13.64
C GLY A 93 3.01 -2.72 13.87
N THR A 94 2.40 -2.18 14.92
CA THR A 94 2.53 -0.76 15.28
C THR A 94 3.97 -0.41 15.65
N ILE A 95 4.63 -1.20 16.50
CA ILE A 95 6.03 -1.00 16.85
C ILE A 95 6.90 -1.05 15.60
N ARG A 96 6.72 -2.06 14.75
CA ARG A 96 7.49 -2.20 13.51
C ARG A 96 7.29 -1.03 12.56
N TYR A 97 6.06 -0.53 12.41
CA TYR A 97 5.74 0.63 11.58
C TYR A 97 6.43 1.90 12.08
N LEU A 98 6.40 2.13 13.40
CA LEU A 98 7.00 3.29 14.02
C LEU A 98 8.54 3.32 13.93
N LEU A 99 9.19 2.16 13.85
CA LEU A 99 10.65 2.07 13.71
C LEU A 99 11.18 2.64 12.40
N ASP A 100 10.34 2.78 11.38
CA ASP A 100 10.74 3.40 10.11
C ASP A 100 10.71 4.95 10.18
N ALA A 101 10.04 5.52 11.21
CA ALA A 101 9.98 6.96 11.40
C ALA A 101 11.30 7.52 12.00
N PRO A 102 11.75 8.71 11.57
CA PRO A 102 12.95 9.32 12.10
C PRO A 102 12.83 9.52 13.61
N ASN A 103 13.95 9.42 14.31
CA ASN A 103 14.08 9.59 15.77
C ASN A 103 13.30 8.54 16.62
N ILE A 104 12.66 7.54 16.01
CA ILE A 104 11.95 6.49 16.73
C ILE A 104 12.79 5.21 16.75
N GLY A 105 13.44 4.95 17.88
CA GLY A 105 14.06 3.66 18.15
C GLY A 105 13.11 2.72 18.90
N GLN A 106 13.54 1.48 19.09
CA GLN A 106 12.76 0.41 19.74
C GLN A 106 12.13 0.84 21.07
N ALA A 107 12.91 1.55 21.92
CA ALA A 107 12.44 2.01 23.24
C ALA A 107 11.28 3.01 23.12
N TYR A 108 11.37 3.96 22.19
CA TYR A 108 10.31 4.95 21.97
C TYR A 108 9.08 4.33 21.32
N ALA A 109 9.24 3.43 20.35
CA ALA A 109 8.11 2.72 19.73
C ALA A 109 7.33 1.90 20.78
N ILE A 110 8.02 1.20 21.69
CA ILE A 110 7.39 0.48 22.80
C ILE A 110 6.68 1.42 23.77
N LYS A 111 7.28 2.56 24.12
CA LYS A 111 6.66 3.55 25.01
C LYS A 111 5.40 4.17 24.37
N LEU A 112 5.45 4.51 23.08
CA LEU A 112 4.30 5.00 22.31
C LEU A 112 3.16 3.98 22.31
N TRP A 113 3.49 2.71 22.06
CA TRP A 113 2.48 1.64 22.14
C TRP A 113 1.89 1.51 23.55
N LYS A 114 2.72 1.53 24.61
CA LYS A 114 2.22 1.44 25.99
C LYS A 114 1.31 2.59 26.37
N ALA A 115 1.62 3.81 25.89
CA ALA A 115 0.85 5.02 26.18
C ALA A 115 -0.49 5.08 25.41
N PHE A 116 -0.48 4.67 24.13
CA PHE A 116 -1.57 4.98 23.21
C PHE A 116 -2.15 3.75 22.49
N GLN A 117 -1.58 2.56 22.68
CA GLN A 117 -2.06 1.32 22.06
C GLN A 117 -2.24 1.46 20.53
N GLY A 118 -3.40 1.08 19.98
CA GLY A 118 -3.72 1.19 18.57
C GLY A 118 -3.71 2.61 18.01
N ASP A 119 -3.85 3.63 18.86
CA ASP A 119 -3.85 5.04 18.46
C ASP A 119 -2.44 5.66 18.38
N ALA A 120 -1.38 4.90 18.71
CA ALA A 120 -0.02 5.43 18.80
C ALA A 120 0.46 6.12 17.52
N VAL A 121 0.17 5.55 16.35
CA VAL A 121 0.53 6.15 15.04
C VAL A 121 -0.29 7.41 14.79
N TRP A 122 -1.58 7.39 15.10
CA TRP A 122 -2.45 8.56 14.93
C TRP A 122 -2.04 9.71 15.84
N ILE A 123 -1.83 9.44 17.13
CA ILE A 123 -1.41 10.46 18.12
C ILE A 123 -0.07 11.10 17.72
N LEU A 124 0.93 10.28 17.35
CA LEU A 124 2.23 10.83 16.93
C LEU A 124 2.12 11.67 15.66
N ARG A 125 1.22 11.31 14.73
CA ARG A 125 1.03 12.03 13.47
C ARG A 125 0.28 13.34 13.66
N GLU A 126 -0.84 13.33 14.40
CA GLU A 126 -1.76 14.47 14.48
C GLU A 126 -1.45 15.41 15.67
N THR A 127 -0.88 14.87 16.74
CA THR A 127 -0.58 15.58 17.99
C THR A 127 0.81 15.22 18.53
N PRO A 128 1.89 15.58 17.80
CA PRO A 128 3.26 15.20 18.17
C PRO A 128 3.71 15.76 19.53
N ASP A 129 3.16 16.89 19.97
CA ASP A 129 3.36 17.48 21.27
C ASP A 129 2.86 16.56 22.41
N VAL A 130 1.66 15.99 22.25
CA VAL A 130 1.09 15.01 23.19
C VAL A 130 1.95 13.75 23.24
N ALA A 131 2.40 13.26 22.08
CA ALA A 131 3.29 12.11 22.02
C ALA A 131 4.64 12.39 22.72
N ALA A 132 5.24 13.55 22.51
CA ALA A 132 6.49 13.96 23.15
C ALA A 132 6.33 14.06 24.67
N ALA A 133 5.25 14.67 25.15
CA ALA A 133 4.96 14.81 26.58
C ALA A 133 4.77 13.45 27.27
N ALA A 134 4.09 12.51 26.62
CA ALA A 134 3.85 11.18 27.17
C ALA A 134 5.12 10.31 27.23
N ILE A 135 6.04 10.46 26.27
CA ILE A 135 7.30 9.71 26.24
C ILE A 135 8.34 10.32 27.14
N GLY A 136 8.45 11.65 27.11
CA GLY A 136 9.37 12.43 27.93
C GLY A 136 10.86 12.20 27.65
N GLY A 137 11.68 12.72 28.53
CA GLY A 137 13.13 12.55 28.47
C GLY A 137 13.78 13.20 27.25
N GLN A 138 14.55 12.42 26.49
CA GLN A 138 15.24 12.90 25.29
C GLN A 138 14.38 12.87 24.00
N PHE A 139 13.14 12.41 24.09
CA PHE A 139 12.18 12.47 22.99
C PHE A 139 11.47 13.83 23.02
N THR A 140 12.14 14.81 22.46
CA THR A 140 11.67 16.20 22.43
C THR A 140 10.53 16.39 21.43
N GLU A 141 9.77 17.48 21.60
CA GLU A 141 8.72 17.87 20.65
C GLU A 141 9.27 18.03 19.21
N ALA A 142 10.48 18.59 19.05
CA ALA A 142 11.12 18.70 17.74
C ALA A 142 11.30 17.34 17.07
N LYS A 143 11.75 16.31 17.80
CA LYS A 143 11.87 14.93 17.28
C LYS A 143 10.52 14.31 16.94
N ALA A 144 9.50 14.59 17.75
CA ALA A 144 8.15 14.13 17.49
C ALA A 144 7.55 14.78 16.22
N ILE A 145 7.82 16.07 15.99
CA ILE A 145 7.39 16.80 14.79
C ILE A 145 8.06 16.20 13.53
N GLU A 146 9.35 15.87 13.57
CA GLU A 146 10.03 15.21 12.44
C GLU A 146 9.42 13.84 12.13
N ALA A 147 9.16 13.03 13.17
CA ALA A 147 8.50 11.75 13.02
C ALA A 147 7.06 11.90 12.49
N SER A 148 6.31 12.90 12.99
CA SER A 148 4.97 13.23 12.50
C SER A 148 4.97 13.60 11.02
N ALA A 149 5.90 14.46 10.59
CA ALA A 149 6.02 14.86 9.17
C ALA A 149 6.24 13.65 8.26
N TRP A 150 7.10 12.72 8.69
CA TRP A 150 7.32 11.45 7.96
C TRP A 150 6.02 10.61 7.89
N LEU A 151 5.29 10.46 8.99
CA LEU A 151 4.02 9.72 9.04
C LEU A 151 2.94 10.34 8.13
N VAL A 152 2.88 11.67 8.07
CA VAL A 152 1.98 12.40 7.16
C VAL A 152 2.32 12.08 5.71
N GLU A 153 3.60 12.08 5.34
CA GLU A 153 4.05 11.77 3.99
C GLU A 153 3.78 10.30 3.62
N GLN A 154 3.99 9.36 4.54
CA GLN A 154 3.63 7.95 4.34
C GLN A 154 2.14 7.79 4.05
N LYS A 155 1.27 8.44 4.84
CA LYS A 155 -0.19 8.39 4.63
C LYS A 155 -0.60 8.95 3.26
N LYS A 156 0.04 10.04 2.80
CA LYS A 156 -0.18 10.59 1.45
C LYS A 156 0.22 9.59 0.37
N THR A 157 1.38 8.97 0.51
CA THR A 157 1.88 7.96 -0.44
C THR A 157 0.93 6.76 -0.52
N GLU A 158 0.46 6.25 0.61
CA GLU A 158 -0.55 5.18 0.66
C GLU A 158 -1.84 5.58 -0.07
N SER A 159 -2.34 6.79 0.16
CA SER A 159 -3.54 7.32 -0.52
C SER A 159 -3.35 7.41 -2.03
N VAL A 160 -2.22 7.96 -2.49
CA VAL A 160 -1.91 8.08 -3.93
C VAL A 160 -1.80 6.70 -4.59
N GLN A 161 -1.26 5.69 -3.90
CA GLN A 161 -1.19 4.32 -4.42
C GLN A 161 -2.58 3.73 -4.64
N VAL A 162 -3.53 3.96 -3.71
CA VAL A 162 -4.93 3.53 -3.86
C VAL A 162 -5.60 4.26 -5.02
N ASP A 163 -5.44 5.59 -5.10
CA ASP A 163 -6.00 6.40 -6.17
C ASP A 163 -5.46 5.98 -7.55
N LEU A 164 -4.16 5.67 -7.65
CA LEU A 164 -3.55 5.15 -8.88
C LEU A 164 -4.13 3.78 -9.25
N LEU A 165 -4.39 2.91 -8.27
CA LEU A 165 -5.02 1.62 -8.51
C LEU A 165 -6.40 1.79 -9.13
N GLU A 166 -7.22 2.69 -8.59
CA GLU A 166 -8.55 2.99 -9.12
C GLU A 166 -8.46 3.62 -10.51
N LEU A 167 -7.57 4.60 -10.69
CA LEU A 167 -7.39 5.33 -11.94
C LEU A 167 -6.93 4.43 -13.10
N LEU A 168 -6.02 3.50 -12.84
CA LEU A 168 -5.44 2.59 -13.83
C LEU A 168 -6.17 1.23 -13.90
N GLY A 169 -7.05 0.95 -12.94
CA GLY A 169 -7.73 -0.32 -12.79
C GLY A 169 -8.56 -0.72 -14.02
N GLY A 170 -8.55 -2.01 -14.37
CA GLY A 170 -9.35 -2.55 -15.48
C GLY A 170 -8.84 -2.25 -16.89
N ARG A 171 -7.84 -1.37 -17.08
CA ARG A 171 -7.41 -0.85 -18.40
C ARG A 171 -6.19 -1.57 -19.00
N ARG A 172 -5.80 -2.72 -18.47
CA ARG A 172 -4.68 -3.54 -18.97
C ARG A 172 -3.34 -2.82 -19.08
N PHE A 173 -3.06 -1.88 -18.18
CA PHE A 173 -1.73 -1.32 -18.05
C PHE A 173 -0.72 -2.35 -17.53
N PRO A 174 0.59 -2.22 -17.83
CA PRO A 174 1.62 -3.05 -17.25
C PRO A 174 1.62 -2.96 -15.72
N LYS A 175 1.90 -4.06 -15.01
CA LYS A 175 1.86 -4.12 -13.55
C LYS A 175 2.83 -3.14 -12.87
N SER A 176 3.97 -2.88 -13.51
CA SER A 176 5.03 -1.99 -13.01
C SER A 176 4.76 -0.49 -13.22
N ILE A 177 3.68 -0.12 -13.93
CA ILE A 177 3.41 1.29 -14.26
C ILE A 177 3.16 2.13 -13.00
N GLN A 178 2.48 1.59 -11.99
CA GLN A 178 2.22 2.32 -10.75
C GLN A 178 3.51 2.69 -10.03
N ARG A 179 4.45 1.74 -9.92
CA ARG A 179 5.76 1.99 -9.31
C ARG A 179 6.56 3.03 -10.08
N TRP A 180 6.55 2.94 -11.41
CA TRP A 180 7.20 3.93 -12.26
C TRP A 180 6.61 5.34 -12.06
N LEU A 181 5.28 5.46 -12.02
CA LEU A 181 4.59 6.73 -11.77
C LEU A 181 4.95 7.32 -10.41
N LEU A 182 4.95 6.51 -9.36
CA LEU A 182 5.34 6.95 -8.02
C LEU A 182 6.82 7.36 -7.96
N SER A 183 7.70 6.61 -8.63
CA SER A 183 9.11 6.95 -8.71
C SER A 183 9.36 8.25 -9.47
N LYS A 184 8.58 8.53 -10.52
CA LYS A 184 8.77 9.71 -11.38
C LYS A 184 8.08 10.96 -10.87
N TYR A 185 6.86 10.83 -10.36
CA TYR A 185 5.98 11.96 -10.01
C TYR A 185 5.65 12.01 -8.51
N GLY A 186 6.03 10.99 -7.72
CA GLY A 186 5.74 10.91 -6.29
C GLY A 186 4.25 11.04 -6.00
N ASN A 187 3.92 11.84 -5.00
CA ASN A 187 2.55 12.06 -4.56
C ASN A 187 1.68 12.88 -5.53
N LYS A 188 2.28 13.42 -6.61
CA LYS A 188 1.57 14.13 -7.68
C LYS A 188 1.15 13.24 -8.84
N ALA A 189 1.46 11.94 -8.80
CA ALA A 189 1.25 11.02 -9.92
C ALA A 189 -0.20 11.02 -10.43
N CYS A 190 -1.19 11.06 -9.54
CA CYS A 190 -2.61 11.09 -9.94
C CYS A 190 -3.01 12.41 -10.58
N GLU A 191 -2.50 13.55 -10.09
CA GLU A 191 -2.75 14.88 -10.66
C GLU A 191 -2.17 14.96 -12.07
N VAL A 192 -0.92 14.56 -12.24
CA VAL A 192 -0.23 14.56 -13.54
C VAL A 192 -1.01 13.75 -14.58
N ILE A 193 -1.52 12.56 -14.22
CA ILE A 193 -2.30 11.73 -15.15
C ILE A 193 -3.66 12.35 -15.47
N ARG A 194 -4.30 13.00 -14.51
CA ARG A 194 -5.60 13.68 -14.74
C ARG A 194 -5.44 14.90 -15.63
N ASP A 195 -4.33 15.61 -15.49
CA ASP A 195 -4.01 16.78 -16.32
C ASP A 195 -3.61 16.36 -17.73
N ASP A 196 -2.80 15.34 -17.87
CA ASP A 196 -2.36 14.79 -19.15
C ASP A 196 -2.17 13.27 -19.09
N ALA A 197 -3.17 12.50 -19.55
CA ALA A 197 -3.10 11.04 -19.60
C ALA A 197 -2.04 10.51 -20.58
N TYR A 198 -1.55 11.36 -21.52
CA TYR A 198 -0.56 10.94 -22.51
C TYR A 198 0.85 10.80 -21.94
N VAL A 199 1.13 11.32 -20.74
CA VAL A 199 2.38 11.06 -19.99
C VAL A 199 2.65 9.57 -19.80
N LEU A 200 1.59 8.75 -19.81
CA LEU A 200 1.71 7.29 -19.68
C LEU A 200 2.43 6.64 -20.87
N GLN A 201 2.49 7.30 -22.03
CA GLN A 201 3.21 6.80 -23.22
C GLN A 201 4.73 6.74 -23.03
N GLU A 202 5.26 7.48 -22.07
CA GLU A 202 6.67 7.41 -21.71
C GLU A 202 7.04 6.06 -21.07
N PHE A 203 6.05 5.33 -20.57
CA PHE A 203 6.29 4.01 -20.00
C PHE A 203 6.35 2.94 -21.12
N PRO A 204 7.41 2.11 -21.16
CA PRO A 204 7.55 1.04 -22.14
C PRO A 204 6.35 0.09 -22.17
N GLY A 205 5.77 -0.12 -23.34
CA GLY A 205 4.59 -0.99 -23.53
C GLY A 205 3.24 -0.32 -23.30
N VAL A 206 3.21 1.00 -23.06
CA VAL A 206 2.00 1.81 -23.07
C VAL A 206 1.93 2.59 -24.38
N GLY A 207 1.08 2.12 -25.29
CA GLY A 207 0.84 2.81 -26.57
C GLY A 207 -0.26 3.86 -26.47
N TRP A 208 -0.32 4.70 -27.49
CA TRP A 208 -1.32 5.78 -27.64
C TRP A 208 -2.75 5.37 -27.33
N LYS A 209 -3.21 4.22 -27.81
CA LYS A 209 -4.59 3.75 -27.61
C LYS A 209 -5.00 3.60 -26.12
N LYS A 210 -4.08 3.21 -25.26
CA LYS A 210 -4.38 3.06 -23.82
C LYS A 210 -4.44 4.41 -23.12
N SER A 211 -3.56 5.33 -23.48
CA SER A 211 -3.54 6.69 -22.96
C SER A 211 -4.77 7.47 -23.42
N ASP A 212 -5.12 7.34 -24.69
CA ASP A 212 -6.30 7.95 -25.30
C ASP A 212 -7.60 7.45 -24.66
N GLN A 213 -7.71 6.13 -24.41
CA GLN A 213 -8.87 5.58 -23.71
C GLN A 213 -8.99 6.15 -22.28
N LEU A 214 -7.88 6.27 -21.56
CA LEU A 214 -7.90 6.88 -20.24
C LEU A 214 -8.27 8.36 -20.30
N PHE A 215 -7.73 9.11 -21.24
CA PHE A 215 -8.06 10.51 -21.48
C PHE A 215 -9.57 10.71 -21.68
N LEU A 216 -10.18 9.88 -22.53
CA LEU A 216 -11.62 9.92 -22.78
C LEU A 216 -12.44 9.52 -21.54
N ASP A 217 -11.99 8.52 -20.79
CA ASP A 217 -12.64 8.07 -19.55
C ASP A 217 -12.60 9.14 -18.44
N LEU A 218 -11.57 10.00 -18.47
CA LEU A 218 -11.42 11.16 -17.57
C LEU A 218 -12.24 12.39 -18.03
N GLY A 219 -13.00 12.28 -19.11
CA GLY A 219 -13.83 13.35 -19.64
C GLY A 219 -13.12 14.25 -20.66
N GLY A 220 -11.99 13.82 -21.16
CA GLY A 220 -11.25 14.54 -22.23
C GLY A 220 -12.06 14.65 -23.52
N ASN A 221 -11.91 15.76 -24.22
CA ASN A 221 -12.58 15.99 -25.50
C ASN A 221 -11.63 15.63 -26.66
N PRO A 222 -11.97 14.65 -27.51
CA PRO A 222 -11.11 14.22 -28.63
C PRO A 222 -10.89 15.29 -29.70
N ARG A 223 -11.46 16.48 -29.56
CA ARG A 223 -11.38 17.59 -30.52
C ARG A 223 -10.59 18.81 -29.98
N SER A 224 -9.96 18.69 -28.82
CA SER A 224 -9.14 19.77 -28.24
C SER A 224 -7.68 19.59 -28.60
#